data_966eae6f045c518f5b8dbc3d65e1ce04
#
_entry.id   966eae6f045c518f5b8dbc3d65e1ce04
#
_cell.length_a   1.000
_cell.length_b   1.000
_cell.length_c   1.000
_cell.angle_alpha   90.00
_cell.angle_beta   90.00
_cell.angle_gamma   90.00
#
_symmetry.space_group_name_H-M   'P 1'
#
loop_
_entity.id
_entity.type
_entity.pdbx_description
1 polymer ?
#
loop_
_entity_poly.entity_id
_entity_poly.type
_entity_poly.pdbx_seq_one_letter_code
_entity_poly.pdbx_strand_id
1 'polypeptide(L)'
;MARCATRTGWRASAGMLRFSSTCQGTWPNAPAFLSVPSSTTILIPKRSLFVLPFGLDVGLLGIGAYYCTRLKKPDPVNVMSIFGPELGSKEAEANPDQVVQCIAHRGAGLDAPENTLEAFKYCVERECNFVELDVRTLKDGQLVVLHDQGLQRLSESSITDVTALNWEDIKDIDVGVTHPNRQRYKEVKLCLLDEALTYLLEKRVRCIIDVKGDNKEVVNGIVKTFETRPALYKSAAVTCFNPATLYKIRKMDPKIVGAISYRPYCFSAQDFDAEHGPTNPRFGDNLPVHVVLRFLDLLHSLLWRWTARWCGVSAVLLHKDTVSLCEVRYWRTLGVRLAGWSVNRPVEKLYWRCVLRAPYLANTLAGEREKEKEVQVDTQSARANESAVKTEKQEKELA
;
A
#
# COMPACT_ATOMS: atom_id res chain seq x y z
N MET A 1 -42.65 -10.40 23.74
CA MET A 1 -42.52 -11.03 25.09
C MET A 1 -41.84 -12.38 24.91
N ALA A 2 -41.02 -12.76 25.88
CA ALA A 2 -40.25 -13.96 26.07
C ALA A 2 -38.80 -13.95 25.49
N ARG A 3 -37.90 -13.65 26.42
CA ARG A 3 -36.45 -13.93 26.35
C ARG A 3 -36.22 -15.42 26.64
N CYS A 4 -35.32 -16.02 25.90
CA CYS A 4 -34.70 -17.29 26.33
C CYS A 4 -33.18 -17.13 26.24
N ALA A 5 -32.53 -17.05 27.40
CA ALA A 5 -31.11 -17.08 27.56
C ALA A 5 -30.68 -18.55 27.81
N THR A 6 -29.76 -19.08 27.02
CA THR A 6 -29.07 -20.32 27.38
C THR A 6 -27.59 -20.07 27.51
N ARG A 7 -27.11 -20.10 28.74
CA ARG A 7 -25.70 -20.26 29.12
C ARG A 7 -25.32 -21.73 28.89
N THR A 8 -24.30 -21.97 28.05
CA THR A 8 -23.60 -23.25 28.05
C THR A 8 -22.18 -23.04 28.56
N GLY A 9 -21.94 -23.52 29.77
CA GLY A 9 -20.59 -23.63 30.36
C GLY A 9 -19.91 -24.93 29.84
N TRP A 10 -18.71 -24.78 29.34
CA TRP A 10 -17.87 -25.93 28.99
C TRP A 10 -16.94 -26.27 30.15
N ARG A 11 -17.06 -27.49 30.68
CA ARG A 11 -16.01 -28.11 31.50
C ARG A 11 -15.41 -29.24 30.71
N ALA A 12 -14.11 -29.20 30.44
CA ALA A 12 -13.36 -30.29 29.88
C ALA A 12 -12.97 -31.27 31.00
N SER A 13 -13.47 -32.50 30.94
CA SER A 13 -12.89 -33.64 31.63
C SER A 13 -12.60 -34.70 30.61
N ALA A 14 -11.41 -35.31 30.73
CA ALA A 14 -10.93 -36.37 29.85
C ALA A 14 -11.81 -37.59 29.97
N GLY A 15 -12.24 -38.14 28.84
CA GLY A 15 -12.79 -39.47 28.75
C GLY A 15 -14.29 -39.53 28.40
N MET A 16 -14.62 -40.13 27.28
CA MET A 16 -15.92 -40.57 26.80
C MET A 16 -16.96 -39.50 26.43
N LEU A 17 -17.05 -39.20 25.17
CA LEU A 17 -18.27 -38.66 24.55
C LEU A 17 -19.28 -39.79 24.32
N ARG A 18 -20.32 -39.87 25.13
CA ARG A 18 -21.54 -40.64 24.82
C ARG A 18 -22.53 -39.70 24.15
N PHE A 19 -22.89 -39.96 22.92
CA PHE A 19 -24.09 -39.38 22.30
C PHE A 19 -25.29 -40.30 22.61
N SER A 20 -26.25 -39.82 23.39
CA SER A 20 -27.59 -40.36 23.43
C SER A 20 -28.52 -39.38 22.71
N SER A 21 -29.03 -39.77 21.56
CA SER A 21 -30.11 -39.07 20.89
C SER A 21 -31.40 -39.81 21.11
N THR A 22 -32.27 -39.35 22.00
CA THR A 22 -33.68 -39.68 22.00
C THR A 22 -34.43 -38.53 21.35
N CYS A 23 -34.77 -38.68 20.08
CA CYS A 23 -35.84 -37.92 19.42
C CYS A 23 -36.91 -38.95 19.04
N GLN A 24 -38.01 -39.00 19.79
CA GLN A 24 -39.26 -39.62 19.36
C GLN A 24 -40.03 -38.60 18.53
N GLY A 25 -40.08 -38.81 17.22
CA GLY A 25 -40.95 -38.14 16.28
C GLY A 25 -41.55 -39.16 15.37
N THR A 26 -42.86 -39.47 15.53
CA THR A 26 -43.62 -40.39 14.73
C THR A 26 -43.90 -39.79 13.36
N TRP A 27 -43.42 -40.44 12.31
CA TRP A 27 -43.87 -40.23 10.91
C TRP A 27 -44.55 -41.52 10.44
N PRO A 28 -45.79 -41.43 9.92
CA PRO A 28 -46.42 -42.57 9.32
C PRO A 28 -45.97 -42.76 7.86
N ASN A 29 -45.68 -44.02 7.51
CA ASN A 29 -45.36 -44.55 6.17
C ASN A 29 -43.90 -44.40 5.67
N ALA A 30 -43.06 -45.35 6.13
CA ALA A 30 -41.87 -45.76 5.39
C ALA A 30 -41.77 -47.30 5.44
N PRO A 31 -41.40 -47.99 4.33
CA PRO A 31 -41.33 -49.44 4.28
C PRO A 31 -40.19 -49.99 5.11
N ALA A 32 -40.48 -51.09 5.80
CA ALA A 32 -39.53 -51.87 6.55
C ALA A 32 -38.48 -52.50 5.60
N PHE A 33 -37.23 -52.09 5.79
CA PHE A 33 -36.03 -52.95 5.56
C PHE A 33 -34.77 -52.23 6.02
N LEU A 34 -34.11 -52.84 6.94
CA LEU A 34 -32.76 -52.70 7.47
C LEU A 34 -32.71 -52.37 8.97
N SER A 35 -32.75 -53.44 9.74
CA SER A 35 -32.32 -53.44 11.13
C SER A 35 -30.80 -53.26 11.20
N VAL A 36 -30.37 -52.07 11.66
CA VAL A 36 -28.97 -51.80 12.02
C VAL A 36 -28.75 -52.36 13.44
N PRO A 37 -27.75 -53.23 13.69
CA PRO A 37 -27.47 -53.70 15.05
C PRO A 37 -27.00 -52.53 15.91
N SER A 38 -27.69 -52.34 17.04
CA SER A 38 -27.32 -51.43 18.11
C SER A 38 -26.09 -52.00 18.84
N SER A 39 -24.90 -51.52 18.48
CA SER A 39 -23.62 -51.52 19.18
C SER A 39 -22.44 -51.72 18.24
N THR A 40 -22.19 -50.70 17.44
CA THR A 40 -20.85 -50.60 16.83
C THR A 40 -20.06 -49.58 17.68
N THR A 41 -19.29 -50.13 18.62
CA THR A 41 -18.26 -49.35 19.31
C THR A 41 -17.16 -49.09 18.31
N ILE A 42 -17.11 -47.94 17.73
CA ILE A 42 -15.97 -47.52 16.90
C ILE A 42 -14.81 -47.27 17.85
N LEU A 43 -13.97 -48.28 17.99
CA LEU A 43 -12.64 -48.17 18.61
C LEU A 43 -11.78 -47.32 17.69
N ILE A 44 -11.69 -46.03 17.97
CA ILE A 44 -10.70 -45.15 17.36
C ILE A 44 -9.35 -45.53 17.97
N PRO A 45 -8.41 -46.14 17.22
CA PRO A 45 -7.12 -46.53 17.77
C PRO A 45 -6.37 -45.28 18.24
N LYS A 46 -5.86 -45.32 19.47
CA LYS A 46 -5.10 -44.23 20.13
C LYS A 46 -3.80 -43.80 19.40
N ARG A 47 -3.56 -44.25 18.18
CA ARG A 47 -2.32 -43.98 17.39
C ARG A 47 -2.55 -43.48 15.98
N SER A 48 -3.73 -42.98 15.61
CA SER A 48 -3.95 -42.47 14.26
C SER A 48 -4.43 -40.99 14.24
N LEU A 49 -3.82 -40.14 15.06
CA LEU A 49 -4.08 -38.70 14.99
C LEU A 49 -3.26 -38.00 13.89
N PHE A 50 -2.45 -38.75 13.11
CA PHE A 50 -1.56 -38.19 12.10
C PHE A 50 -1.42 -39.14 10.89
N VAL A 51 -2.49 -39.27 10.11
CA VAL A 51 -2.34 -39.75 8.72
C VAL A 51 -3.35 -39.00 7.83
N LEU A 52 -3.29 -37.68 7.88
CA LEU A 52 -3.65 -36.90 6.71
C LEU A 52 -2.52 -37.07 5.67
N PRO A 53 -2.83 -37.10 4.35
CA PRO A 53 -1.77 -37.11 3.36
C PRO A 53 -0.78 -35.98 3.68
N PHE A 54 0.51 -36.29 3.70
CA PHE A 54 1.59 -35.37 4.13
C PHE A 54 1.45 -33.92 3.62
N GLY A 55 0.90 -33.75 2.41
CA GLY A 55 0.61 -32.44 1.84
C GLY A 55 -0.50 -31.65 2.53
N LEU A 56 -1.50 -32.32 3.12
CA LEU A 56 -2.59 -31.67 3.86
C LEU A 56 -2.11 -31.20 5.24
N ASP A 57 -1.28 -31.97 5.92
CA ASP A 57 -0.70 -31.59 7.22
C ASP A 57 0.20 -30.35 7.06
N VAL A 58 1.08 -30.35 6.06
CA VAL A 58 1.95 -29.20 5.74
C VAL A 58 1.11 -27.98 5.37
N GLY A 59 0.03 -28.15 4.61
CA GLY A 59 -0.89 -27.07 4.24
C GLY A 59 -1.59 -26.47 5.46
N LEU A 60 -2.11 -27.30 6.37
CA LEU A 60 -2.78 -26.85 7.60
C LEU A 60 -1.81 -26.17 8.56
N LEU A 61 -0.59 -26.69 8.70
CA LEU A 61 0.47 -26.04 9.48
C LEU A 61 0.85 -24.69 8.88
N GLY A 62 0.99 -24.58 7.55
CA GLY A 62 1.25 -23.32 6.85
C GLY A 62 0.15 -22.29 7.05
N ILE A 63 -1.12 -22.71 6.96
CA ILE A 63 -2.28 -21.86 7.23
C ILE A 63 -2.29 -21.41 8.70
N GLY A 64 -2.06 -22.34 9.64
CA GLY A 64 -1.97 -22.01 11.06
C GLY A 64 -0.85 -21.01 11.35
N ALA A 65 0.36 -21.23 10.82
CA ALA A 65 1.50 -20.34 10.95
C ALA A 65 1.19 -18.95 10.37
N TYR A 66 0.54 -18.87 9.21
CA TYR A 66 0.10 -17.60 8.62
C TYR A 66 -0.81 -16.83 9.57
N TYR A 67 -1.85 -17.45 10.12
CA TYR A 67 -2.79 -16.76 11.02
C TYR A 67 -2.16 -16.38 12.36
N CYS A 68 -1.23 -17.19 12.88
CA CYS A 68 -0.51 -16.90 14.13
C CYS A 68 0.49 -15.76 13.99
N THR A 69 1.10 -15.60 12.82
CA THR A 69 2.16 -14.61 12.59
C THR A 69 1.67 -13.36 11.87
N ARG A 70 0.46 -13.37 11.31
CA ARG A 70 -0.13 -12.23 10.60
C ARG A 70 -0.29 -11.02 11.52
N LEU A 71 0.19 -9.87 11.06
CA LEU A 71 0.02 -8.62 11.78
C LEU A 71 -1.41 -8.07 11.62
N LYS A 72 -1.91 -7.45 12.67
CA LYS A 72 -3.16 -6.69 12.64
C LYS A 72 -2.96 -5.37 11.89
N LYS A 73 -4.01 -4.86 11.26
CA LYS A 73 -4.00 -3.50 10.71
C LYS A 73 -3.86 -2.47 11.84
N PRO A 74 -3.25 -1.31 11.57
CA PRO A 74 -3.21 -0.20 12.53
C PRO A 74 -4.61 0.40 12.74
N ASP A 75 -4.70 1.37 13.64
CA ASP A 75 -5.93 2.09 13.94
C ASP A 75 -6.52 2.71 12.64
N PRO A 76 -7.78 2.43 12.30
CA PRO A 76 -8.45 3.04 11.14
C PRO A 76 -8.46 4.57 11.17
N VAL A 77 -8.45 5.21 12.35
CA VAL A 77 -8.38 6.66 12.49
C VAL A 77 -7.05 7.19 11.93
N ASN A 78 -5.93 6.52 12.22
CA ASN A 78 -4.64 6.89 11.67
C ASN A 78 -4.60 6.72 10.14
N VAL A 79 -5.17 5.64 9.63
CA VAL A 79 -5.28 5.38 8.18
C VAL A 79 -6.11 6.48 7.49
N MET A 80 -7.25 6.85 8.09
CA MET A 80 -8.12 7.91 7.58
C MET A 80 -7.42 9.28 7.61
N SER A 81 -6.68 9.58 8.68
CA SER A 81 -5.94 10.84 8.81
C SER A 81 -4.87 10.98 7.72
N ILE A 82 -4.20 9.88 7.36
CA ILE A 82 -3.12 9.89 6.34
C ILE A 82 -3.70 9.87 4.92
N PHE A 83 -4.55 8.90 4.61
CA PHE A 83 -5.03 8.67 3.24
C PHE A 83 -6.35 9.37 2.90
N GLY A 84 -7.01 9.97 3.90
CA GLY A 84 -8.33 10.57 3.70
C GLY A 84 -9.44 9.54 3.41
N PRO A 85 -10.65 10.01 3.07
CA PRO A 85 -11.73 9.17 2.64
C PRO A 85 -11.45 8.56 1.25
N GLU A 86 -12.06 7.41 0.97
CA GLU A 86 -11.92 6.77 -0.35
C GLU A 86 -12.65 7.55 -1.43
N LEU A 87 -11.96 7.78 -2.55
CA LEU A 87 -12.54 8.40 -3.74
C LEU A 87 -13.83 7.67 -4.18
N GLY A 88 -14.91 8.42 -4.29
CA GLY A 88 -16.24 7.90 -4.66
C GLY A 88 -17.01 7.27 -3.51
N SER A 89 -16.58 7.44 -2.25
CA SER A 89 -17.36 7.12 -1.06
C SER A 89 -18.23 8.31 -0.65
N LYS A 90 -19.27 8.04 0.16
CA LYS A 90 -20.13 9.11 0.73
C LYS A 90 -19.32 10.05 1.64
N GLU A 91 -18.34 9.53 2.33
CA GLU A 91 -17.42 10.31 3.16
C GLU A 91 -16.57 11.26 2.33
N ALA A 92 -16.16 10.86 1.13
CA ALA A 92 -15.43 11.70 0.18
C ALA A 92 -16.32 12.82 -0.39
N GLU A 93 -17.59 12.52 -0.66
CA GLU A 93 -18.56 13.52 -1.11
C GLU A 93 -18.88 14.55 -0.02
N ALA A 94 -18.93 14.11 1.25
CA ALA A 94 -19.14 14.99 2.39
C ALA A 94 -17.91 15.83 2.78
N ASN A 95 -16.70 15.36 2.46
CA ASN A 95 -15.43 15.98 2.84
C ASN A 95 -14.45 16.04 1.65
N PRO A 96 -14.76 16.78 0.57
CA PRO A 96 -13.96 16.80 -0.65
C PRO A 96 -12.52 17.28 -0.42
N ASP A 97 -12.31 18.21 0.52
CA ASP A 97 -11.00 18.76 0.85
C ASP A 97 -10.04 17.76 1.52
N GLN A 98 -10.58 16.68 2.09
CA GLN A 98 -9.77 15.62 2.71
C GLN A 98 -9.38 14.52 1.73
N VAL A 99 -9.96 14.53 0.54
CA VAL A 99 -9.72 13.51 -0.47
C VAL A 99 -8.30 13.63 -1.03
N VAL A 100 -7.56 12.51 -1.01
CA VAL A 100 -6.25 12.41 -1.67
C VAL A 100 -6.45 11.97 -3.10
N GLN A 101 -6.04 12.79 -4.05
CA GLN A 101 -6.01 12.44 -5.47
C GLN A 101 -4.58 12.23 -5.97
N CYS A 102 -3.71 13.20 -5.74
CA CYS A 102 -2.32 13.19 -6.16
C CYS A 102 -1.39 13.18 -4.95
N ILE A 103 -0.36 12.33 -5.02
CA ILE A 103 0.75 12.27 -4.08
C ILE A 103 2.00 12.65 -4.86
N ALA A 104 2.73 13.67 -4.42
CA ALA A 104 3.94 14.12 -5.11
C ALA A 104 5.08 13.11 -4.91
N HIS A 105 5.36 12.30 -5.93
CA HIS A 105 6.41 11.28 -5.93
C HIS A 105 7.78 11.92 -5.83
N ARG A 106 8.50 11.61 -4.77
CA ARG A 106 9.81 12.21 -4.41
C ARG A 106 9.75 13.75 -4.32
N GLY A 107 8.58 14.29 -3.94
CA GLY A 107 8.38 15.74 -3.94
C GLY A 107 8.15 16.36 -5.33
N ALA A 108 7.58 15.62 -6.28
CA ALA A 108 7.40 16.01 -7.69
C ALA A 108 8.73 16.16 -8.45
N GLY A 109 9.50 15.08 -8.51
CA GLY A 109 10.89 15.05 -8.99
C GLY A 109 11.14 15.48 -10.45
N LEU A 110 10.11 15.71 -11.27
CA LEU A 110 10.26 16.35 -12.59
C LEU A 110 10.14 17.89 -12.53
N ASP A 111 9.52 18.42 -11.49
CA ASP A 111 9.31 19.86 -11.32
C ASP A 111 10.42 20.50 -10.47
N ALA A 112 10.92 19.78 -9.48
CA ALA A 112 11.99 20.18 -8.56
C ALA A 112 12.93 18.99 -8.28
N PRO A 113 14.21 19.23 -7.87
CA PRO A 113 15.15 18.14 -7.59
C PRO A 113 14.59 17.16 -6.55
N GLU A 114 14.44 15.90 -6.96
CA GLU A 114 13.77 14.86 -6.18
C GLU A 114 14.36 14.65 -4.79
N ASN A 115 13.54 14.32 -3.81
CA ASN A 115 13.97 13.95 -2.46
C ASN A 115 14.77 15.04 -1.73
N THR A 116 14.46 16.32 -1.99
CA THR A 116 15.13 17.47 -1.37
C THR A 116 14.13 18.41 -0.68
N LEU A 117 14.62 19.25 0.21
CA LEU A 117 13.79 20.29 0.84
C LEU A 117 13.19 21.25 -0.20
N GLU A 118 13.92 21.52 -1.28
CA GLU A 118 13.45 22.36 -2.40
C GLU A 118 12.23 21.75 -3.09
N ALA A 119 12.21 20.42 -3.29
CA ALA A 119 11.06 19.72 -3.83
C ALA A 119 9.85 19.78 -2.87
N PHE A 120 10.08 19.64 -1.59
CA PHE A 120 8.99 19.73 -0.60
C PHE A 120 8.46 21.16 -0.46
N LYS A 121 9.32 22.17 -0.54
CA LYS A 121 8.91 23.59 -0.61
C LYS A 121 8.06 23.85 -1.86
N TYR A 122 8.48 23.34 -3.02
CA TYR A 122 7.71 23.42 -4.26
C TYR A 122 6.32 22.80 -4.11
N CYS A 123 6.20 21.64 -3.46
CA CYS A 123 4.91 21.01 -3.20
C CYS A 123 4.01 21.90 -2.33
N VAL A 124 4.56 22.49 -1.27
CA VAL A 124 3.82 23.41 -0.38
C VAL A 124 3.33 24.65 -1.15
N GLU A 125 4.18 25.26 -1.98
CA GLU A 125 3.82 26.40 -2.83
C GLU A 125 2.69 26.07 -3.81
N ARG A 126 2.59 24.81 -4.23
CA ARG A 126 1.55 24.29 -5.11
C ARG A 126 0.34 23.71 -4.36
N GLU A 127 0.28 23.90 -3.03
CA GLU A 127 -0.77 23.39 -2.13
C GLU A 127 -0.96 21.87 -2.22
N CYS A 128 0.09 21.14 -2.63
CA CYS A 128 0.12 19.69 -2.54
C CYS A 128 0.39 19.30 -1.09
N ASN A 129 -0.59 18.66 -0.46
CA ASN A 129 -0.56 18.32 0.95
C ASN A 129 -0.16 16.88 1.24
N PHE A 130 0.34 16.16 0.23
CA PHE A 130 0.80 14.80 0.39
C PHE A 130 1.98 14.51 -0.54
N VAL A 131 3.12 14.13 0.04
CA VAL A 131 4.35 13.79 -0.69
C VAL A 131 4.74 12.34 -0.43
N GLU A 132 5.54 11.81 -1.31
CA GLU A 132 6.28 10.57 -1.07
C GLU A 132 7.76 10.89 -1.11
N LEU A 133 8.54 10.22 -0.28
CA LEU A 133 9.98 10.35 -0.17
C LEU A 133 10.64 9.00 0.11
N ASP A 134 11.85 8.83 -0.41
CA ASP A 134 12.66 7.63 -0.23
C ASP A 134 13.66 7.81 0.90
N VAL A 135 13.94 6.75 1.66
CA VAL A 135 14.91 6.82 2.76
C VAL A 135 15.94 5.67 2.71
N ARG A 136 17.20 6.03 2.92
CA ARG A 136 18.34 5.09 3.07
C ARG A 136 19.09 5.34 4.36
N THR A 137 19.80 4.31 4.81
CA THR A 137 20.73 4.44 5.95
C THR A 137 22.14 4.65 5.43
N LEU A 138 22.85 5.60 6.02
CA LEU A 138 24.27 5.82 5.82
C LEU A 138 25.10 4.93 6.76
N LYS A 139 26.42 4.92 6.58
CA LYS A 139 27.36 4.14 7.40
C LYS A 139 27.31 4.51 8.88
N ASP A 140 27.14 5.79 9.19
CA ASP A 140 27.03 6.33 10.55
C ASP A 140 25.64 6.13 11.19
N GLY A 141 24.72 5.44 10.48
CA GLY A 141 23.37 5.16 10.94
C GLY A 141 22.37 6.29 10.72
N GLN A 142 22.77 7.41 10.13
CA GLN A 142 21.85 8.48 9.78
C GLN A 142 20.94 8.07 8.63
N LEU A 143 19.70 8.58 8.63
CA LEU A 143 18.71 8.34 7.59
C LEU A 143 18.71 9.53 6.62
N VAL A 144 19.15 9.30 5.39
CA VAL A 144 19.17 10.29 4.31
C VAL A 144 17.98 10.08 3.37
N VAL A 145 17.44 11.19 2.86
CA VAL A 145 16.34 11.14 1.88
C VAL A 145 16.93 10.98 0.49
N LEU A 146 16.88 9.74 -0.05
CA LEU A 146 17.53 9.38 -1.32
C LEU A 146 16.94 8.08 -1.90
N HIS A 147 16.62 8.08 -3.22
CA HIS A 147 16.11 6.89 -3.89
C HIS A 147 17.20 5.91 -4.29
N ASP A 148 18.21 6.36 -5.05
CA ASP A 148 19.24 5.50 -5.62
C ASP A 148 20.26 5.08 -4.56
N GLN A 149 21.02 4.01 -4.84
CA GLN A 149 22.10 3.61 -3.98
C GLN A 149 23.30 4.55 -4.09
N GLY A 150 23.49 5.19 -5.24
CA GLY A 150 24.55 6.14 -5.52
C GLY A 150 24.04 7.53 -5.90
N LEU A 151 24.93 8.45 -6.20
CA LEU A 151 24.64 9.84 -6.52
C LEU A 151 24.85 10.18 -8.00
N GLN A 152 25.29 9.23 -8.85
CA GLN A 152 25.70 9.51 -10.22
C GLN A 152 24.56 10.11 -11.08
N ARG A 153 23.31 9.72 -10.84
CA ARG A 153 22.16 10.23 -11.60
C ARG A 153 21.77 11.66 -11.20
N LEU A 154 22.02 12.05 -9.97
CA LEU A 154 21.57 13.34 -9.40
C LEU A 154 22.67 14.40 -9.40
N SER A 155 23.93 13.97 -9.46
CA SER A 155 25.10 14.85 -9.37
C SER A 155 26.19 14.40 -10.34
N GLU A 156 27.25 15.21 -10.47
CA GLU A 156 28.45 14.85 -11.24
C GLU A 156 29.41 13.94 -10.44
N SER A 157 28.96 13.42 -9.29
CA SER A 157 29.75 12.57 -8.41
C SER A 157 29.87 11.14 -8.94
N SER A 158 31.02 10.50 -8.71
CA SER A 158 31.25 9.07 -9.00
C SER A 158 30.79 8.12 -7.89
N ILE A 159 30.13 8.62 -6.85
CA ILE A 159 29.65 7.82 -5.71
C ILE A 159 28.60 6.83 -6.17
N THR A 160 28.90 5.53 -6.06
CA THR A 160 28.03 4.42 -6.44
C THR A 160 27.23 3.84 -5.28
N ASP A 161 27.70 4.05 -4.04
CA ASP A 161 27.07 3.52 -2.84
C ASP A 161 27.25 4.47 -1.63
N VAL A 162 26.15 5.14 -1.26
CA VAL A 162 26.12 6.04 -0.10
C VAL A 162 26.10 5.30 1.24
N THR A 163 25.72 4.01 1.25
CA THR A 163 25.64 3.23 2.48
C THR A 163 27.02 2.94 3.09
N ALA A 164 28.09 3.13 2.32
CA ALA A 164 29.48 3.02 2.76
C ALA A 164 30.05 4.34 3.30
N LEU A 165 29.30 5.45 3.24
CA LEU A 165 29.71 6.81 3.56
C LEU A 165 28.98 7.35 4.79
N ASN A 166 29.60 8.31 5.48
CA ASN A 166 28.96 9.07 6.56
C ASN A 166 28.25 10.30 5.98
N TRP A 167 27.38 10.92 6.75
CA TRP A 167 26.69 12.14 6.36
C TRP A 167 27.65 13.28 5.97
N GLU A 168 28.72 13.46 6.72
CA GLU A 168 29.71 14.49 6.46
C GLU A 168 30.40 14.36 5.09
N ASP A 169 30.45 13.15 4.52
CA ASP A 169 31.10 12.88 3.23
C ASP A 169 30.21 13.31 2.04
N ILE A 170 28.90 13.47 2.25
CA ILE A 170 27.92 13.69 1.14
C ILE A 170 27.03 14.94 1.31
N LYS A 171 26.96 15.54 2.49
CA LYS A 171 26.04 16.64 2.81
C LYS A 171 26.17 17.87 1.92
N ASP A 172 27.37 18.12 1.38
CA ASP A 172 27.67 19.31 0.58
C ASP A 172 27.61 19.08 -0.93
N ILE A 173 27.25 17.86 -1.37
CA ILE A 173 27.12 17.52 -2.79
C ILE A 173 25.86 18.17 -3.35
N ASP A 174 26.01 18.89 -4.48
CA ASP A 174 24.88 19.44 -5.23
C ASP A 174 24.19 18.32 -6.02
N VAL A 175 22.94 17.97 -5.63
CA VAL A 175 22.10 16.96 -6.26
C VAL A 175 21.05 17.57 -7.22
N GLY A 176 21.11 18.88 -7.45
CA GLY A 176 20.30 19.59 -8.44
C GLY A 176 20.96 19.71 -9.81
N VAL A 177 22.22 19.32 -9.93
CA VAL A 177 23.06 19.53 -11.11
C VAL A 177 22.45 18.96 -12.39
N THR A 178 21.91 17.76 -12.34
CA THR A 178 21.35 17.05 -13.50
C THR A 178 19.86 17.35 -13.72
N HIS A 179 19.23 18.14 -12.85
CA HIS A 179 17.81 18.42 -12.97
C HIS A 179 17.52 19.35 -14.16
N PRO A 180 16.46 19.08 -14.97
CA PRO A 180 16.12 19.92 -16.14
C PRO A 180 15.92 21.40 -15.80
N ASN A 181 15.42 21.71 -14.62
CA ASN A 181 15.19 23.07 -14.14
C ASN A 181 16.37 23.60 -13.30
N ARG A 182 17.62 23.16 -13.56
CA ARG A 182 18.83 23.57 -12.81
C ARG A 182 18.97 25.09 -12.68
N GLN A 183 18.53 25.87 -13.66
CA GLN A 183 18.63 27.33 -13.62
C GLN A 183 17.85 27.93 -12.43
N ARG A 184 16.74 27.29 -12.05
CA ARG A 184 15.93 27.67 -10.88
C ARG A 184 16.50 27.13 -9.58
N TYR A 185 17.13 25.95 -9.62
CA TYR A 185 17.58 25.19 -8.47
C TYR A 185 19.12 25.10 -8.47
N LYS A 186 19.78 26.00 -7.75
CA LYS A 186 21.23 26.02 -7.61
C LYS A 186 21.64 25.55 -6.21
N GLU A 187 22.75 24.79 -6.15
CA GLU A 187 23.33 24.32 -4.89
C GLU A 187 22.32 23.54 -4.00
N VAL A 188 21.57 22.66 -4.62
CA VAL A 188 20.59 21.83 -3.92
C VAL A 188 21.30 20.68 -3.23
N LYS A 189 21.08 20.54 -1.93
CA LYS A 189 21.74 19.53 -1.12
C LYS A 189 20.77 18.41 -0.75
N LEU A 190 21.34 17.25 -0.43
CA LEU A 190 20.59 16.19 0.26
C LEU A 190 20.09 16.70 1.60
N CYS A 191 19.03 16.06 2.11
CA CYS A 191 18.55 16.30 3.46
C CYS A 191 18.45 15.00 4.25
N LEU A 192 18.59 15.09 5.56
CA LEU A 192 18.28 14.00 6.46
C LEU A 192 16.76 13.81 6.58
N LEU A 193 16.34 12.58 6.88
CA LEU A 193 14.91 12.30 7.11
C LEU A 193 14.32 13.19 8.21
N ASP A 194 15.12 13.48 9.23
CA ASP A 194 14.75 14.33 10.35
C ASP A 194 14.37 15.75 9.91
N GLU A 195 15.18 16.35 9.04
CA GLU A 195 14.96 17.69 8.48
C GLU A 195 13.72 17.72 7.60
N ALA A 196 13.59 16.71 6.71
CA ALA A 196 12.44 16.59 5.82
C ALA A 196 11.13 16.45 6.61
N LEU A 197 11.09 15.57 7.61
CA LEU A 197 9.88 15.34 8.41
C LEU A 197 9.54 16.55 9.30
N THR A 198 10.54 17.24 9.83
CA THR A 198 10.32 18.48 10.60
C THR A 198 9.62 19.52 9.72
N TYR A 199 10.14 19.77 8.52
CA TYR A 199 9.53 20.69 7.56
C TYR A 199 8.10 20.29 7.17
N LEU A 200 7.89 19.00 6.83
CA LEU A 200 6.59 18.49 6.40
C LEU A 200 5.54 18.60 7.52
N LEU A 201 5.92 18.29 8.77
CA LEU A 201 5.04 18.41 9.92
C LEU A 201 4.65 19.87 10.20
N GLU A 202 5.61 20.80 10.16
CA GLU A 202 5.36 22.23 10.31
C GLU A 202 4.37 22.76 9.25
N LYS A 203 4.50 22.29 8.02
CA LYS A 203 3.62 22.65 6.90
C LYS A 203 2.33 21.84 6.83
N ARG A 204 2.12 20.88 7.76
CA ARG A 204 0.97 19.95 7.80
C ARG A 204 0.83 19.13 6.51
N VAL A 205 1.94 18.80 5.88
CA VAL A 205 2.00 17.94 4.71
C VAL A 205 2.14 16.49 5.16
N ARG A 206 1.27 15.62 4.65
CA ARG A 206 1.33 14.18 4.89
C ARG A 206 2.42 13.55 4.03
N CYS A 207 2.97 12.41 4.46
CA CYS A 207 3.99 11.74 3.65
C CYS A 207 3.87 10.21 3.63
N ILE A 208 4.41 9.62 2.57
CA ILE A 208 4.77 8.21 2.50
C ILE A 208 6.29 8.13 2.54
N ILE A 209 6.82 7.33 3.45
CA ILE A 209 8.26 7.08 3.60
C ILE A 209 8.55 5.72 2.96
N ASP A 210 9.19 5.72 1.78
CA ASP A 210 9.60 4.48 1.09
C ASP A 210 10.99 4.04 1.57
N VAL A 211 11.03 2.95 2.32
CA VAL A 211 12.26 2.44 2.94
C VAL A 211 13.05 1.62 1.93
N LYS A 212 14.26 2.13 1.59
CA LYS A 212 15.23 1.47 0.72
C LYS A 212 16.27 0.74 1.58
N GLY A 213 16.34 -0.56 1.42
CA GLY A 213 17.20 -1.43 2.23
C GLY A 213 16.41 -2.27 3.24
N ASP A 214 17.13 -3.17 3.91
CA ASP A 214 16.55 -4.18 4.80
C ASP A 214 17.41 -4.43 6.06
N ASN A 215 18.45 -3.62 6.25
CA ASN A 215 19.34 -3.71 7.38
C ASN A 215 18.62 -3.33 8.68
N LYS A 216 19.23 -3.71 9.79
CA LYS A 216 18.67 -3.50 11.14
C LYS A 216 18.64 -2.00 11.48
N GLU A 217 19.59 -1.25 10.98
CA GLU A 217 19.77 0.18 11.22
C GLU A 217 18.60 0.97 10.66
N VAL A 218 18.17 0.71 9.41
CA VAL A 218 17.01 1.41 8.80
C VAL A 218 15.72 1.05 9.54
N VAL A 219 15.54 -0.23 9.92
CA VAL A 219 14.33 -0.67 10.65
C VAL A 219 14.23 0.06 11.99
N ASN A 220 15.32 0.04 12.78
CA ASN A 220 15.37 0.70 14.08
C ASN A 220 15.24 2.23 13.96
N GLY A 221 15.88 2.82 12.94
CA GLY A 221 15.84 4.25 12.67
C GLY A 221 14.42 4.72 12.37
N ILE A 222 13.69 4.00 11.52
CA ILE A 222 12.27 4.33 11.22
C ILE A 222 11.40 4.22 12.47
N VAL A 223 11.50 3.12 13.24
CA VAL A 223 10.70 2.95 14.46
C VAL A 223 11.00 4.09 15.46
N LYS A 224 12.28 4.38 15.70
CA LYS A 224 12.70 5.48 16.57
C LYS A 224 12.18 6.85 16.10
N THR A 225 12.14 7.08 14.79
CA THR A 225 11.60 8.33 14.20
C THR A 225 10.13 8.53 14.56
N PHE A 226 9.30 7.47 14.52
CA PHE A 226 7.90 7.54 14.92
C PHE A 226 7.73 7.67 16.44
N GLU A 227 8.54 6.97 17.23
CA GLU A 227 8.49 7.07 18.71
C GLU A 227 8.82 8.49 19.19
N THR A 228 9.82 9.13 18.57
CA THR A 228 10.26 10.49 18.94
C THR A 228 9.33 11.59 18.40
N ARG A 229 8.52 11.28 17.38
CA ARG A 229 7.58 12.21 16.74
C ARG A 229 6.17 11.59 16.61
N PRO A 230 5.38 11.56 17.69
CA PRO A 230 4.06 10.90 17.67
C PRO A 230 3.06 11.46 16.65
N ALA A 231 3.25 12.70 16.18
CA ALA A 231 2.44 13.29 15.12
C ALA A 231 2.49 12.47 13.81
N LEU A 232 3.59 11.76 13.55
CA LEU A 232 3.77 10.91 12.36
C LEU A 232 2.76 9.78 12.27
N TYR A 233 2.26 9.25 13.41
CA TYR A 233 1.24 8.19 13.36
C TYR A 233 -0.05 8.60 12.65
N LYS A 234 -0.31 9.92 12.54
CA LYS A 234 -1.49 10.50 11.87
C LYS A 234 -1.16 11.21 10.56
N SER A 235 0.12 11.35 10.20
CA SER A 235 0.56 12.11 9.02
C SER A 235 1.51 11.35 8.10
N ALA A 236 2.05 10.20 8.53
CA ALA A 236 3.00 9.45 7.73
C ALA A 236 2.64 7.95 7.63
N ALA A 237 2.82 7.38 6.44
CA ALA A 237 2.79 5.94 6.21
C ALA A 237 4.18 5.46 5.81
N VAL A 238 4.51 4.21 6.15
CA VAL A 238 5.77 3.57 5.74
C VAL A 238 5.49 2.55 4.65
N THR A 239 6.21 2.62 3.56
CA THR A 239 6.17 1.62 2.49
C THR A 239 7.55 1.03 2.22
N CYS A 240 7.60 -0.13 1.60
CA CYS A 240 8.79 -0.69 0.97
C CYS A 240 8.41 -1.81 0.00
N PHE A 241 9.34 -2.15 -0.90
CA PHE A 241 9.21 -3.32 -1.78
C PHE A 241 9.46 -4.63 -1.05
N ASN A 242 10.32 -4.63 -0.03
CA ASN A 242 10.64 -5.83 0.74
C ASN A 242 9.60 -6.05 1.86
N PRO A 243 8.72 -7.07 1.75
CA PRO A 243 7.71 -7.32 2.77
C PRO A 243 8.30 -7.71 4.13
N ALA A 244 9.51 -8.29 4.15
CA ALA A 244 10.15 -8.66 5.41
C ALA A 244 10.60 -7.42 6.20
N THR A 245 11.07 -6.39 5.53
CA THR A 245 11.42 -5.10 6.15
C THR A 245 10.18 -4.43 6.74
N LEU A 246 9.09 -4.34 5.95
CA LEU A 246 7.82 -3.79 6.43
C LEU A 246 7.26 -4.59 7.62
N TYR A 247 7.35 -5.92 7.55
CA TYR A 247 6.91 -6.78 8.65
C TYR A 247 7.71 -6.52 9.93
N LYS A 248 9.05 -6.39 9.85
CA LYS A 248 9.91 -6.07 11.01
C LYS A 248 9.50 -4.74 11.63
N ILE A 249 9.40 -3.67 10.82
CA ILE A 249 8.99 -2.33 11.29
C ILE A 249 7.64 -2.41 12.01
N ARG A 250 6.63 -2.99 11.39
CA ARG A 250 5.29 -3.07 11.96
C ARG A 250 5.14 -4.05 13.12
N LYS A 251 6.02 -5.06 13.22
CA LYS A 251 6.09 -5.94 14.37
C LYS A 251 6.66 -5.22 15.60
N MET A 252 7.63 -4.32 15.39
CA MET A 252 8.22 -3.50 16.45
C MET A 252 7.24 -2.40 16.90
N ASP A 253 6.60 -1.71 15.94
CA ASP A 253 5.58 -0.71 16.26
C ASP A 253 4.30 -0.91 15.41
N PRO A 254 3.28 -1.60 15.96
CA PRO A 254 2.02 -1.86 15.27
C PRO A 254 1.18 -0.61 14.96
N LYS A 255 1.47 0.55 15.55
CA LYS A 255 0.75 1.80 15.30
C LYS A 255 1.13 2.42 13.95
N ILE A 256 2.32 2.10 13.43
CA ILE A 256 2.78 2.60 12.13
C ILE A 256 1.85 2.09 11.03
N VAL A 257 1.34 3.01 10.23
CA VAL A 257 0.53 2.70 9.06
C VAL A 257 1.44 2.18 7.95
N GLY A 258 1.29 0.89 7.61
CA GLY A 258 2.12 0.23 6.61
C GLY A 258 1.45 0.16 5.25
N ALA A 259 2.25 0.35 4.21
CA ALA A 259 1.91 0.09 2.82
C ALA A 259 2.94 -0.86 2.20
N ILE A 260 2.61 -1.53 1.11
CA ILE A 260 3.57 -2.33 0.35
C ILE A 260 3.59 -1.87 -1.10
N SER A 261 4.79 -1.68 -1.63
CA SER A 261 5.02 -1.35 -3.03
C SER A 261 5.18 -2.64 -3.85
N TYR A 262 4.56 -2.69 -5.03
CA TYR A 262 4.63 -3.85 -5.92
C TYR A 262 4.74 -3.44 -7.38
N ARG A 263 5.61 -4.14 -8.11
CA ARG A 263 5.62 -4.20 -9.57
C ARG A 263 5.94 -5.61 -10.04
N PRO A 264 5.49 -6.00 -11.24
CA PRO A 264 5.93 -7.24 -11.86
C PRO A 264 7.43 -7.25 -12.12
N TYR A 265 8.00 -8.43 -12.23
CA TYR A 265 9.40 -8.65 -12.66
C TYR A 265 10.46 -7.90 -11.85
N CYS A 266 10.19 -7.65 -10.55
CA CYS A 266 11.09 -6.87 -9.71
C CYS A 266 12.45 -7.57 -9.45
N PHE A 267 12.53 -8.88 -9.59
CA PHE A 267 13.78 -9.64 -9.42
C PHE A 267 14.57 -9.73 -10.71
N SER A 268 13.92 -10.00 -11.85
CA SER A 268 14.61 -10.29 -13.11
C SER A 268 14.88 -9.06 -13.99
N ALA A 269 14.11 -7.96 -13.81
CA ALA A 269 14.23 -6.78 -14.66
C ALA A 269 14.43 -5.50 -13.84
N GLN A 270 15.11 -4.52 -14.43
CA GLN A 270 15.27 -3.19 -13.84
C GLN A 270 14.02 -2.36 -14.03
N ASP A 271 13.40 -2.44 -15.23
CA ASP A 271 12.25 -1.67 -15.64
C ASP A 271 11.10 -2.56 -16.09
N PHE A 272 9.91 -1.98 -16.10
CA PHE A 272 8.68 -2.61 -16.57
C PHE A 272 7.70 -1.53 -17.05
N ASP A 273 7.10 -1.75 -18.21
CA ASP A 273 5.91 -1.04 -18.68
C ASP A 273 4.93 -2.03 -19.34
N ALA A 274 3.70 -1.60 -19.62
CA ALA A 274 2.68 -2.49 -20.20
C ALA A 274 2.88 -2.74 -21.70
N GLU A 275 3.55 -1.84 -22.40
CA GLU A 275 3.76 -1.92 -23.86
C GLU A 275 4.90 -2.88 -24.21
N HIS A 276 6.03 -2.76 -23.51
CA HIS A 276 7.26 -3.52 -23.81
C HIS A 276 7.48 -4.69 -22.83
N GLY A 277 6.75 -4.71 -21.71
CA GLY A 277 6.94 -5.69 -20.65
C GLY A 277 8.20 -5.42 -19.80
N PRO A 278 8.87 -6.48 -19.29
CA PRO A 278 10.11 -6.33 -18.53
C PRO A 278 11.28 -5.99 -19.44
N THR A 279 11.95 -4.88 -19.16
CA THR A 279 13.13 -4.39 -19.89
C THR A 279 14.35 -4.35 -18.98
N ASN A 280 15.55 -4.23 -19.60
CA ASN A 280 16.82 -4.16 -18.89
C ASN A 280 17.01 -5.31 -17.89
N PRO A 281 17.29 -6.56 -18.34
CA PRO A 281 17.52 -7.69 -17.46
C PRO A 281 18.64 -7.40 -16.46
N ARG A 282 18.41 -7.70 -15.15
CA ARG A 282 19.40 -7.42 -14.11
C ARG A 282 20.69 -8.24 -14.26
N PHE A 283 20.56 -9.46 -14.84
CA PHE A 283 21.65 -10.40 -15.04
C PHE A 283 21.51 -11.07 -16.42
N GLY A 284 21.29 -10.25 -17.48
CA GLY A 284 21.00 -10.72 -18.83
C GLY A 284 22.07 -11.64 -19.42
N ASP A 285 23.33 -11.45 -19.06
CA ASP A 285 24.47 -12.25 -19.51
C ASP A 285 24.59 -13.60 -18.78
N ASN A 286 23.85 -13.81 -17.69
CA ASN A 286 23.85 -15.05 -16.90
C ASN A 286 22.48 -15.75 -16.98
N LEU A 287 22.30 -16.56 -18.05
CA LEU A 287 21.03 -17.23 -18.31
C LEU A 287 20.51 -18.08 -17.13
N PRO A 288 21.33 -18.92 -16.45
CA PRO A 288 20.84 -19.68 -15.28
C PRO A 288 20.30 -18.78 -14.18
N VAL A 289 21.00 -17.71 -13.84
CA VAL A 289 20.53 -16.74 -12.82
C VAL A 289 19.25 -16.06 -13.29
N HIS A 290 19.17 -15.65 -14.55
CA HIS A 290 17.97 -15.02 -15.10
C HIS A 290 16.74 -15.95 -14.98
N VAL A 291 16.87 -17.22 -15.30
CA VAL A 291 15.78 -18.21 -15.19
C VAL A 291 15.30 -18.34 -13.74
N VAL A 292 16.23 -18.42 -12.77
CA VAL A 292 15.89 -18.45 -11.34
C VAL A 292 15.13 -17.20 -10.93
N LEU A 293 15.58 -16.02 -11.34
CA LEU A 293 14.93 -14.74 -11.02
C LEU A 293 13.54 -14.64 -11.66
N ARG A 294 13.34 -15.14 -12.87
CA ARG A 294 12.02 -15.24 -13.51
C ARG A 294 11.07 -16.15 -12.73
N PHE A 295 11.58 -17.28 -12.21
CA PHE A 295 10.79 -18.14 -11.32
C PHE A 295 10.43 -17.44 -10.01
N LEU A 296 11.35 -16.67 -9.42
CA LEU A 296 11.04 -15.87 -8.23
C LEU A 296 10.00 -14.78 -8.53
N ASP A 297 10.03 -14.15 -9.71
CA ASP A 297 8.99 -13.22 -10.14
C ASP A 297 7.62 -13.89 -10.24
N LEU A 298 7.56 -15.10 -10.77
CA LEU A 298 6.32 -15.88 -10.81
C LEU A 298 5.79 -16.16 -9.40
N LEU A 299 6.63 -16.67 -8.50
CA LEU A 299 6.24 -16.91 -7.10
C LEU A 299 5.79 -15.61 -6.43
N HIS A 300 6.51 -14.52 -6.64
CA HIS A 300 6.15 -13.21 -6.10
C HIS A 300 4.79 -12.75 -6.63
N SER A 301 4.52 -12.88 -7.93
CA SER A 301 3.25 -12.50 -8.54
C SER A 301 2.05 -13.30 -7.96
N LEU A 302 2.28 -14.55 -7.57
CA LEU A 302 1.25 -15.38 -6.94
C LEU A 302 1.03 -15.06 -5.46
N LEU A 303 2.09 -14.69 -4.76
CA LEU A 303 2.08 -14.61 -3.29
C LEU A 303 2.00 -13.18 -2.74
N TRP A 304 2.26 -12.14 -3.52
CA TRP A 304 2.39 -10.77 -3.00
C TRP A 304 1.11 -10.26 -2.28
N ARG A 305 -0.08 -10.65 -2.76
CA ARG A 305 -1.33 -10.28 -2.07
C ARG A 305 -1.48 -10.96 -0.72
N TRP A 306 -0.91 -12.16 -0.54
CA TRP A 306 -0.86 -12.86 0.73
C TRP A 306 0.17 -12.22 1.67
N THR A 307 1.35 -11.87 1.15
CA THR A 307 2.39 -11.19 1.93
C THR A 307 1.95 -9.79 2.37
N ALA A 308 1.26 -9.03 1.52
CA ALA A 308 0.65 -7.76 1.89
C ALA A 308 -0.33 -7.91 3.06
N ARG A 309 -1.23 -8.88 2.99
CA ARG A 309 -2.16 -9.18 4.09
C ARG A 309 -1.47 -9.71 5.34
N TRP A 310 -0.40 -10.48 5.18
CA TRP A 310 0.42 -10.96 6.29
C TRP A 310 1.10 -9.82 7.04
N CYS A 311 1.62 -8.83 6.34
CA CYS A 311 2.16 -7.60 6.93
C CYS A 311 1.08 -6.70 7.55
N GLY A 312 -0.21 -6.99 7.37
CA GLY A 312 -1.32 -6.19 7.89
C GLY A 312 -1.35 -4.78 7.31
N VAL A 313 -1.06 -4.62 6.02
CA VAL A 313 -0.98 -3.30 5.38
C VAL A 313 -2.33 -2.60 5.31
N SER A 314 -2.30 -1.28 5.31
CA SER A 314 -3.47 -0.41 5.12
C SER A 314 -3.51 0.21 3.72
N ALA A 315 -2.40 0.14 2.99
CA ALA A 315 -2.33 0.58 1.61
C ALA A 315 -1.45 -0.34 0.75
N VAL A 316 -1.64 -0.28 -0.57
CA VAL A 316 -0.77 -0.88 -1.58
C VAL A 316 -0.41 0.17 -2.62
N LEU A 317 0.87 0.23 -2.99
CA LEU A 317 1.40 1.12 -4.02
C LEU A 317 1.79 0.29 -5.23
N LEU A 318 0.98 0.34 -6.29
CA LEU A 318 1.12 -0.54 -7.44
C LEU A 318 1.67 0.22 -8.64
N HIS A 319 2.48 -0.48 -9.46
CA HIS A 319 2.86 0.07 -10.76
C HIS A 319 1.60 0.37 -11.58
N LYS A 320 1.51 1.57 -12.17
CA LYS A 320 0.30 2.09 -12.83
C LYS A 320 -0.30 1.13 -13.87
N ASP A 321 0.56 0.44 -14.61
CA ASP A 321 0.17 -0.46 -15.71
C ASP A 321 -0.34 -1.82 -15.24
N THR A 322 -0.31 -2.09 -13.92
CA THR A 322 -0.90 -3.31 -13.34
C THR A 322 -2.27 -3.08 -12.72
N VAL A 323 -2.75 -1.83 -12.72
CA VAL A 323 -3.97 -1.47 -12.01
C VAL A 323 -5.17 -1.47 -12.95
N SER A 324 -6.18 -2.23 -12.58
CA SER A 324 -7.48 -2.27 -13.22
C SER A 324 -8.59 -1.91 -12.23
N LEU A 325 -9.81 -1.68 -12.72
CA LEU A 325 -11.00 -1.54 -11.86
C LEU A 325 -11.22 -2.75 -10.93
N CYS A 326 -10.90 -3.95 -11.41
CA CYS A 326 -11.00 -5.17 -10.60
C CYS A 326 -10.00 -5.13 -9.44
N GLU A 327 -8.77 -4.66 -9.68
CA GLU A 327 -7.75 -4.51 -8.65
C GLU A 327 -8.16 -3.47 -7.61
N VAL A 328 -8.65 -2.31 -8.03
CA VAL A 328 -9.16 -1.28 -7.13
C VAL A 328 -10.29 -1.81 -6.26
N ARG A 329 -11.28 -2.50 -6.86
CA ARG A 329 -12.40 -3.10 -6.13
C ARG A 329 -11.93 -4.16 -5.13
N TYR A 330 -11.02 -5.03 -5.54
CA TYR A 330 -10.46 -6.08 -4.67
C TYR A 330 -9.87 -5.50 -3.39
N TRP A 331 -8.96 -4.50 -3.49
CA TRP A 331 -8.35 -3.90 -2.32
C TRP A 331 -9.34 -3.11 -1.48
N ARG A 332 -10.29 -2.44 -2.12
CA ARG A 332 -11.36 -1.73 -1.44
C ARG A 332 -12.24 -2.66 -0.60
N THR A 333 -12.61 -3.86 -1.10
CA THR A 333 -13.38 -4.85 -0.30
C THR A 333 -12.61 -5.32 0.94
N LEU A 334 -11.30 -5.25 0.90
CA LEU A 334 -10.43 -5.56 2.05
C LEU A 334 -10.20 -4.36 2.98
N GLY A 335 -10.75 -3.19 2.67
CA GLY A 335 -10.47 -1.94 3.40
C GLY A 335 -8.99 -1.57 3.35
N VAL A 336 -8.34 -1.75 2.20
CA VAL A 336 -6.96 -1.39 1.90
C VAL A 336 -6.96 -0.31 0.83
N ARG A 337 -6.28 0.80 1.06
CA ARG A 337 -6.12 1.88 0.08
C ARG A 337 -5.23 1.40 -1.06
N LEU A 338 -5.51 1.83 -2.28
CA LEU A 338 -4.65 1.58 -3.43
C LEU A 338 -4.21 2.91 -4.02
N ALA A 339 -2.92 3.08 -4.30
CA ALA A 339 -2.38 4.17 -5.10
C ALA A 339 -1.49 3.63 -6.22
N GLY A 340 -1.46 4.30 -7.36
CA GLY A 340 -0.61 3.89 -8.50
C GLY A 340 0.60 4.78 -8.69
N TRP A 341 1.72 4.22 -9.13
CA TRP A 341 2.96 4.96 -9.42
C TRP A 341 3.58 4.50 -10.74
N SER A 342 4.17 5.38 -11.56
CA SER A 342 4.04 6.84 -11.51
C SER A 342 3.11 7.30 -12.62
N VAL A 343 2.14 8.14 -12.29
CA VAL A 343 1.11 8.62 -13.22
C VAL A 343 1.42 10.09 -13.55
N ASN A 344 1.97 10.33 -14.74
CA ASN A 344 2.51 11.64 -15.10
C ASN A 344 1.72 12.33 -16.22
N ARG A 345 1.19 11.57 -17.18
CA ARG A 345 0.50 12.12 -18.36
C ARG A 345 -0.90 12.64 -17.96
N PRO A 346 -1.33 13.80 -18.45
CA PRO A 346 -2.64 14.38 -18.10
C PRO A 346 -3.82 13.43 -18.35
N VAL A 347 -3.77 12.66 -19.44
CA VAL A 347 -4.82 11.66 -19.76
C VAL A 347 -4.83 10.51 -18.76
N GLU A 348 -3.66 10.05 -18.30
CA GLU A 348 -3.57 9.02 -17.25
C GLU A 348 -4.14 9.55 -15.93
N LYS A 349 -3.76 10.77 -15.52
CA LYS A 349 -4.29 11.42 -14.31
C LYS A 349 -5.82 11.52 -14.35
N LEU A 350 -6.39 11.90 -15.49
CA LEU A 350 -7.83 11.94 -15.70
C LEU A 350 -8.46 10.56 -15.57
N TYR A 351 -7.85 9.52 -16.15
CA TYR A 351 -8.32 8.14 -16.03
C TYR A 351 -8.31 7.65 -14.57
N TRP A 352 -7.24 7.93 -13.83
CA TRP A 352 -7.12 7.59 -12.41
C TRP A 352 -8.18 8.29 -11.56
N ARG A 353 -8.44 9.57 -11.83
CA ARG A 353 -9.41 10.38 -11.12
C ARG A 353 -10.85 9.95 -11.41
N CYS A 354 -11.21 9.85 -12.69
CA CYS A 354 -12.60 9.69 -13.11
C CYS A 354 -13.05 8.23 -13.22
N VAL A 355 -12.17 7.33 -13.67
CA VAL A 355 -12.51 5.93 -13.94
C VAL A 355 -12.11 5.04 -12.78
N LEU A 356 -10.84 5.03 -12.40
CA LEU A 356 -10.36 4.19 -11.30
C LEU A 356 -10.82 4.71 -9.94
N ARG A 357 -10.99 6.01 -9.80
CA ARG A 357 -11.32 6.70 -8.54
C ARG A 357 -10.38 6.27 -7.43
N ALA A 358 -9.10 6.33 -7.72
CA ALA A 358 -8.02 5.95 -6.81
C ALA A 358 -6.89 6.98 -6.85
N PRO A 359 -6.20 7.24 -5.73
CA PRO A 359 -5.05 8.13 -5.70
C PRO A 359 -3.88 7.60 -6.52
N TYR A 360 -3.00 8.51 -6.91
CA TYR A 360 -1.80 8.18 -7.67
C TYR A 360 -0.61 9.04 -7.23
N LEU A 361 0.59 8.50 -7.45
CA LEU A 361 1.85 9.18 -7.27
C LEU A 361 2.29 9.77 -8.61
N ALA A 362 2.63 11.06 -8.64
CA ALA A 362 3.07 11.76 -9.85
C ALA A 362 4.41 12.46 -9.63
N ASN A 363 5.28 12.38 -10.65
CA ASN A 363 6.56 13.09 -10.65
C ASN A 363 6.41 14.58 -11.01
N THR A 364 5.21 15.01 -11.43
CA THR A 364 4.92 16.40 -11.78
C THR A 364 3.55 16.81 -11.28
N LEU A 365 3.44 18.00 -10.74
CA LEU A 365 2.17 18.64 -10.36
C LEU A 365 1.63 19.57 -11.46
N ALA A 366 2.32 19.68 -12.59
CA ALA A 366 1.85 20.46 -13.74
C ALA A 366 0.52 19.88 -14.25
N GLY A 367 -0.43 20.77 -14.54
CA GLY A 367 -1.76 20.43 -15.05
C GLY A 367 -2.75 19.89 -14.02
N GLU A 368 -2.38 19.79 -12.73
CA GLU A 368 -3.33 19.36 -11.68
C GLU A 368 -4.44 20.42 -11.44
N ARG A 369 -4.10 21.71 -11.48
CA ARG A 369 -5.03 22.82 -11.19
C ARG A 369 -5.67 23.47 -12.40
N GLU A 370 -4.98 23.51 -13.53
CA GLU A 370 -5.52 24.17 -14.74
C GLU A 370 -6.81 23.50 -15.22
N LYS A 371 -6.92 22.18 -15.07
CA LYS A 371 -8.12 21.43 -15.46
C LYS A 371 -9.24 21.43 -14.43
N GLU A 372 -8.97 21.69 -13.17
CA GLU A 372 -10.05 21.85 -12.18
C GLU A 372 -10.88 23.11 -12.50
N LYS A 373 -10.25 24.17 -12.99
CA LYS A 373 -10.97 25.37 -13.46
C LYS A 373 -11.78 25.09 -14.74
N GLU A 374 -11.20 24.35 -15.70
CA GLU A 374 -11.91 23.99 -16.95
C GLU A 374 -13.07 23.03 -16.68
N VAL A 375 -12.87 21.98 -15.86
CA VAL A 375 -13.95 21.01 -15.52
C VAL A 375 -15.04 21.67 -14.67
N GLN A 376 -14.70 22.62 -13.78
CA GLN A 376 -15.70 23.37 -13.03
C GLN A 376 -16.50 24.34 -13.93
N VAL A 377 -15.83 24.98 -14.88
CA VAL A 377 -16.50 25.86 -15.87
C VAL A 377 -17.42 25.03 -16.79
N ASP A 378 -16.97 23.87 -17.28
CA ASP A 378 -17.78 22.97 -18.10
C ASP A 378 -18.97 22.37 -17.33
N THR A 379 -18.77 22.04 -16.05
CA THR A 379 -19.85 21.49 -15.22
C THR A 379 -20.86 22.58 -14.83
N GLN A 380 -20.44 23.81 -14.64
CA GLN A 380 -21.34 24.94 -14.39
C GLN A 380 -22.08 25.36 -15.65
N SER A 381 -21.45 25.38 -16.80
CA SER A 381 -22.12 25.65 -18.09
C SER A 381 -23.09 24.54 -18.50
N ALA A 382 -22.76 23.26 -18.25
CA ALA A 382 -23.67 22.15 -18.47
C ALA A 382 -24.90 22.20 -17.54
N ARG A 383 -24.73 22.54 -16.26
CA ARG A 383 -25.86 22.75 -15.32
C ARG A 383 -26.70 23.98 -15.65
N ALA A 384 -26.09 25.06 -16.13
CA ALA A 384 -26.80 26.25 -16.59
C ALA A 384 -27.63 25.94 -17.83
N ASN A 385 -27.12 25.16 -18.79
CA ASN A 385 -27.85 24.71 -19.98
C ASN A 385 -28.99 23.75 -19.64
N GLU A 386 -28.79 22.81 -18.70
CA GLU A 386 -29.87 21.92 -18.24
C GLU A 386 -31.00 22.69 -17.54
N SER A 387 -30.67 23.71 -16.74
CA SER A 387 -31.70 24.55 -16.11
C SER A 387 -32.45 25.40 -17.12
N ALA A 388 -31.76 25.97 -18.10
CA ALA A 388 -32.41 26.75 -19.19
C ALA A 388 -33.36 25.90 -20.04
N VAL A 389 -32.97 24.66 -20.38
CA VAL A 389 -33.83 23.71 -21.13
C VAL A 389 -35.05 23.29 -20.32
N LYS A 390 -34.93 23.12 -18.99
CA LYS A 390 -36.06 22.80 -18.12
C LYS A 390 -37.05 23.97 -18.01
N THR A 391 -36.57 25.19 -17.95
CA THR A 391 -37.37 26.41 -17.89
C THR A 391 -38.15 26.61 -19.22
N GLU A 392 -37.50 26.44 -20.35
CA GLU A 392 -38.11 26.54 -21.67
C GLU A 392 -39.15 25.44 -21.93
N LYS A 393 -38.99 24.24 -21.35
CA LYS A 393 -39.96 23.16 -21.40
C LYS A 393 -41.18 23.45 -20.53
N GLN A 394 -41.00 24.02 -19.35
CA GLN A 394 -42.11 24.43 -18.47
C GLN A 394 -42.92 25.60 -19.05
N GLU A 395 -42.26 26.55 -19.70
CA GLU A 395 -42.95 27.67 -20.38
C GLU A 395 -43.78 27.19 -21.59
N LYS A 396 -43.34 26.17 -22.32
CA LYS A 396 -44.07 25.55 -23.43
C LYS A 396 -45.22 24.63 -22.99
N GLU A 397 -45.23 24.12 -21.76
CA GLU A 397 -46.31 23.34 -21.17
C GLU A 397 -47.38 24.22 -20.51
N LEU A 398 -47.11 25.50 -20.28
CA LEU A 398 -48.00 26.48 -19.67
C LEU A 398 -48.68 27.43 -20.69
N ALA A 399 -48.28 27.38 -21.97
CA ALA A 399 -48.84 28.13 -23.08
C ALA A 399 -49.70 27.22 -23.98
#